data_0dfede44255db906776c59e3c79d7753
#
_entry.id   0dfede44255db906776c59e3c79d7753
#
_cell.length_a   1.000
_cell.length_b   1.000
_cell.length_c   1.000
_cell.angle_alpha   90.00
_cell.angle_beta   90.00
_cell.angle_gamma   90.00
#
_symmetry.space_group_name_H-M   'P 1'
#
loop_
_entity.id
_entity.type
_entity.pdbx_description
1 polymer ?
#
loop_
_entity_poly.entity_id
_entity_poly.type
_entity_poly.pdbx_seq_one_letter_code
_entity_poly.pdbx_strand_id
1 'polypeptide(L)'
;MVDIMKKKIILSVCAAVTMAFSLPSQAQRLIPKQRGIEVLGSVPLIKGEKLFAGDNFGMGASLTRYLKKENYTFVEVEYEQQNMPYRSYNVKLKDALLHLGYMHPVLSDRGKNVLLYGGISALGGYEELNEDKKLLPDGATLLNRSRFVYGGAVHGSVEVFLTDRVLFLVKAQGRFLFGTDVHRFRPAVSAGLRFNF
;
A
#
# COMPACT_ATOMS: atom_id res chain seq x y z
N MET A 1 20.74 15.46 23.56
CA MET A 1 20.56 13.98 23.56
C MET A 1 19.72 13.49 22.37
N VAL A 2 18.61 14.14 22.03
CA VAL A 2 17.71 13.78 20.91
C VAL A 2 18.41 13.87 19.53
N ASP A 3 19.31 14.82 19.33
CA ASP A 3 19.98 15.05 18.03
C ASP A 3 21.05 13.98 17.71
N ILE A 4 21.71 13.46 18.74
CA ILE A 4 22.68 12.36 18.60
C ILE A 4 21.96 11.04 18.26
N MET A 5 20.78 10.83 18.82
CA MET A 5 19.95 9.66 18.50
C MET A 5 19.44 9.69 17.05
N LYS A 6 18.98 10.84 16.58
CA LYS A 6 18.56 11.01 15.16
C LYS A 6 19.70 10.76 14.18
N LYS A 7 20.89 11.29 14.45
CA LYS A 7 22.09 11.05 13.62
C LYS A 7 22.49 9.57 13.60
N LYS A 8 22.41 8.86 14.71
CA LYS A 8 22.69 7.42 14.78
C LYS A 8 21.68 6.60 14.00
N ILE A 9 20.39 6.94 14.06
CA ILE A 9 19.34 6.27 13.30
C ILE A 9 19.53 6.48 11.80
N ILE A 10 19.80 7.72 11.37
CA ILE A 10 20.08 8.03 9.96
C ILE A 10 21.32 7.27 9.47
N LEU A 11 22.39 7.25 10.26
CA LEU A 11 23.62 6.54 9.91
C LEU A 11 23.39 5.02 9.82
N SER A 12 22.60 4.44 10.72
CA SER A 12 22.25 3.02 10.69
C SER A 12 21.38 2.66 9.47
N VAL A 13 20.45 3.52 9.10
CA VAL A 13 19.62 3.34 7.90
C VAL A 13 20.49 3.46 6.64
N CYS A 14 21.37 4.45 6.56
CA CYS A 14 22.31 4.58 5.44
C CYS A 14 23.27 3.37 5.36
N ALA A 15 23.79 2.86 6.48
CA ALA A 15 24.64 1.68 6.50
C ALA A 15 23.88 0.41 6.09
N ALA A 16 22.63 0.24 6.51
CA ALA A 16 21.78 -0.88 6.08
C ALA A 16 21.47 -0.82 4.58
N VAL A 17 21.23 0.37 4.04
CA VAL A 17 21.01 0.60 2.61
C VAL A 17 22.29 0.28 1.82
N THR A 18 23.47 0.75 2.27
CA THR A 18 24.75 0.46 1.59
C THR A 18 25.13 -1.02 1.64
N MET A 19 24.84 -1.74 2.73
CA MET A 19 25.05 -3.19 2.79
C MET A 19 24.12 -3.96 1.85
N ALA A 20 22.89 -3.49 1.62
CA ALA A 20 21.96 -4.10 0.66
C ALA A 20 22.46 -4.02 -0.80
N PHE A 21 23.29 -3.01 -1.12
CA PHE A 21 23.88 -2.84 -2.46
C PHE A 21 25.12 -3.70 -2.72
N SER A 22 25.69 -4.35 -1.71
CA SER A 22 26.99 -5.04 -1.82
C SER A 22 26.89 -6.56 -2.02
N LEU A 23 25.71 -7.13 -2.18
CA LEU A 23 25.54 -8.56 -2.45
C LEU A 23 25.59 -8.84 -3.95
N PRO A 24 26.66 -9.43 -4.51
CA PRO A 24 26.69 -9.85 -5.90
C PRO A 24 25.80 -11.07 -6.08
N SER A 25 24.60 -10.90 -6.62
CA SER A 25 23.78 -12.01 -7.04
C SER A 25 23.68 -12.03 -8.56
N GLN A 26 24.18 -13.08 -9.17
CA GLN A 26 24.15 -13.32 -10.62
C GLN A 26 22.98 -14.19 -11.06
N ALA A 27 22.06 -14.54 -10.17
CA ALA A 27 20.89 -15.34 -10.52
C ALA A 27 19.80 -14.46 -11.19
N GLN A 28 19.18 -14.97 -12.25
CA GLN A 28 18.03 -14.35 -12.86
C GLN A 28 16.84 -14.47 -11.88
N ARG A 29 16.61 -13.42 -11.09
CA ARG A 29 15.67 -13.42 -9.94
C ARG A 29 14.22 -13.36 -10.34
N LEU A 30 13.92 -12.79 -11.51
CA LEU A 30 12.56 -12.65 -12.02
C LEU A 30 12.39 -13.52 -13.27
N ILE A 31 11.70 -14.65 -13.09
CA ILE A 31 11.44 -15.62 -14.14
C ILE A 31 10.01 -15.44 -14.64
N PRO A 32 9.77 -15.39 -15.97
CA PRO A 32 8.41 -15.38 -16.51
C PRO A 32 7.59 -16.55 -15.97
N LYS A 33 6.34 -16.26 -15.55
CA LYS A 33 5.38 -17.18 -14.89
C LYS A 33 5.64 -17.45 -13.41
N GLN A 34 6.73 -16.96 -12.84
CA GLN A 34 6.97 -17.00 -11.39
C GLN A 34 5.79 -16.34 -10.67
N ARG A 35 5.44 -16.86 -9.52
CA ARG A 35 4.38 -16.34 -8.66
C ARG A 35 4.98 -15.78 -7.39
N GLY A 36 4.25 -14.88 -6.74
CA GLY A 36 4.63 -14.34 -5.45
C GLY A 36 3.40 -14.11 -4.59
N ILE A 37 3.61 -14.21 -3.29
CA ILE A 37 2.65 -13.80 -2.26
C ILE A 37 3.23 -12.57 -1.58
N GLU A 38 2.40 -11.54 -1.41
CA GLU A 38 2.75 -10.27 -0.79
C GLU A 38 1.91 -10.04 0.45
N VAL A 39 2.52 -9.49 1.49
CA VAL A 39 1.83 -8.99 2.68
C VAL A 39 2.29 -7.56 2.92
N LEU A 40 1.34 -6.65 3.05
CA LEU A 40 1.54 -5.22 3.15
C LEU A 40 0.88 -4.66 4.39
N GLY A 41 1.55 -3.73 5.06
CA GLY A 41 0.94 -2.79 5.97
C GLY A 41 0.84 -1.44 5.30
N SER A 42 -0.27 -0.75 5.40
CA SER A 42 -0.51 0.54 4.76
C SER A 42 -0.94 1.62 5.76
N VAL A 43 -0.68 2.86 5.38
CA VAL A 43 -1.12 4.04 6.11
C VAL A 43 -1.80 4.97 5.12
N PRO A 44 -3.10 5.29 5.31
CA PRO A 44 -3.79 6.26 4.50
C PRO A 44 -3.22 7.67 4.73
N LEU A 45 -3.10 8.43 3.65
CA LEU A 45 -2.63 9.81 3.68
C LEU A 45 -3.83 10.76 3.78
N ILE A 46 -4.19 11.15 5.00
CA ILE A 46 -5.33 12.04 5.26
C ILE A 46 -4.82 13.48 5.36
N LYS A 47 -5.44 14.38 4.60
CA LYS A 47 -5.05 15.80 4.60
C LYS A 47 -5.25 16.41 6.00
N GLY A 48 -4.17 16.97 6.56
CA GLY A 48 -4.20 17.62 7.87
C GLY A 48 -3.91 16.71 9.06
N GLU A 49 -3.73 15.41 8.87
CA GLU A 49 -3.35 14.47 9.91
C GLU A 49 -1.87 14.05 9.82
N LYS A 50 -1.31 13.63 10.94
CA LYS A 50 0.04 13.07 10.98
C LYS A 50 0.01 11.66 10.43
N LEU A 51 1.05 11.26 9.68
CA LEU A 51 1.33 9.86 9.39
C LEU A 51 1.37 9.08 10.71
N PHE A 52 0.67 7.99 10.81
CA PHE A 52 0.52 7.19 12.04
C PHE A 52 -0.29 7.87 13.17
N ALA A 53 -1.22 8.77 12.82
CA ALA A 53 -2.14 9.35 13.80
C ALA A 53 -3.30 8.40 14.08
N GLY A 54 -3.42 7.98 15.33
CA GLY A 54 -4.56 7.21 15.82
C GLY A 54 -4.70 5.83 15.21
N ASP A 55 -5.94 5.40 14.98
CA ASP A 55 -6.31 4.09 14.45
C ASP A 55 -6.35 4.04 12.91
N ASN A 56 -5.57 4.91 12.23
CA ASN A 56 -5.48 4.95 10.77
C ASN A 56 -4.46 3.93 10.30
N PHE A 57 -4.93 2.80 9.82
CA PHE A 57 -4.08 1.73 9.33
C PHE A 57 -4.76 0.95 8.21
N GLY A 58 -3.98 0.24 7.44
CA GLY A 58 -4.47 -0.74 6.49
C GLY A 58 -3.55 -1.96 6.44
N MET A 59 -4.07 -3.02 5.88
CA MET A 59 -3.34 -4.25 5.60
C MET A 59 -3.80 -4.83 4.28
N GLY A 60 -2.87 -5.45 3.56
CA GLY A 60 -3.16 -6.09 2.28
C GLY A 60 -2.42 -7.41 2.11
N ALA A 61 -3.04 -8.28 1.35
CA ALA A 61 -2.42 -9.51 0.87
C ALA A 61 -2.65 -9.62 -0.64
N SER A 62 -1.59 -9.97 -1.37
CA SER A 62 -1.64 -9.99 -2.83
C SER A 62 -0.98 -11.25 -3.39
N LEU A 63 -1.54 -11.72 -4.51
CA LEU A 63 -0.95 -12.75 -5.36
C LEU A 63 -0.43 -12.08 -6.61
N THR A 64 0.84 -12.26 -6.90
CA THR A 64 1.51 -11.70 -8.08
C THR A 64 1.88 -12.79 -9.06
N ARG A 65 1.91 -12.46 -10.35
CA ARG A 65 2.39 -13.34 -11.41
C ARG A 65 3.24 -12.54 -12.39
N TYR A 66 4.52 -12.90 -12.47
CA TYR A 66 5.44 -12.27 -13.41
C TYR A 66 5.15 -12.68 -14.84
N LEU A 67 5.24 -11.71 -15.74
CA LEU A 67 5.13 -11.83 -17.19
C LEU A 67 6.52 -11.70 -17.82
N LYS A 68 6.56 -11.54 -19.14
CA LYS A 68 7.82 -11.22 -19.85
C LYS A 68 8.29 -9.81 -19.50
N LYS A 69 9.59 -9.57 -19.55
CA LYS A 69 10.22 -8.26 -19.28
C LYS A 69 9.93 -7.71 -17.89
N GLU A 70 9.89 -8.60 -16.87
CA GLU A 70 9.74 -8.23 -15.45
C GLU A 70 8.41 -7.55 -15.09
N ASN A 71 7.47 -7.40 -16.04
CA ASN A 71 6.12 -6.96 -15.73
C ASN A 71 5.41 -8.00 -14.86
N TYR A 72 4.45 -7.56 -14.06
CA TYR A 72 3.60 -8.52 -13.35
C TYR A 72 2.15 -8.05 -13.23
N THR A 73 1.26 -9.02 -13.14
CA THR A 73 -0.13 -8.80 -12.74
C THR A 73 -0.30 -9.18 -11.28
N PHE A 74 -1.28 -8.57 -10.63
CA PHE A 74 -1.58 -8.87 -9.23
C PHE A 74 -3.08 -8.88 -8.96
N VAL A 75 -3.45 -9.67 -7.96
CA VAL A 75 -4.76 -9.64 -7.32
C VAL A 75 -4.49 -9.36 -5.85
N GLU A 76 -5.05 -8.28 -5.31
CA GLU A 76 -4.81 -7.84 -3.94
C GLU A 76 -6.12 -7.64 -3.20
N VAL A 77 -6.22 -8.17 -1.99
CA VAL A 77 -7.28 -7.85 -1.04
C VAL A 77 -6.69 -6.87 -0.03
N GLU A 78 -7.32 -5.72 0.11
CA GLU A 78 -6.92 -4.64 1.01
C GLU A 78 -8.04 -4.36 2.01
N TYR A 79 -7.68 -4.24 3.28
CA TYR A 79 -8.52 -3.68 4.33
C TYR A 79 -7.88 -2.40 4.82
N GLU A 80 -8.67 -1.34 4.94
CA GLU A 80 -8.20 -0.05 5.45
C GLU A 80 -9.21 0.53 6.45
N GLN A 81 -8.73 1.07 7.53
CA GLN A 81 -9.50 1.82 8.51
C GLN A 81 -8.97 3.25 8.60
N GLN A 82 -9.88 4.21 8.54
CA GLN A 82 -9.59 5.63 8.68
C GLN A 82 -10.52 6.27 9.71
N ASN A 83 -9.98 7.16 10.52
CA ASN A 83 -10.77 8.03 11.38
C ASN A 83 -10.94 9.39 10.68
N MET A 84 -12.15 9.71 10.31
CA MET A 84 -12.48 10.97 9.67
C MET A 84 -12.95 12.00 10.70
N PRO A 85 -12.30 13.17 10.79
CA PRO A 85 -12.74 14.21 11.69
C PRO A 85 -14.10 14.76 11.25
N TYR A 86 -15.08 14.70 12.15
CA TYR A 86 -16.40 15.29 11.95
C TYR A 86 -16.78 16.11 13.18
N ARG A 87 -16.80 17.45 13.05
CA ARG A 87 -17.03 18.40 14.15
C ARG A 87 -16.08 18.15 15.33
N SER A 88 -16.61 17.66 16.48
CA SER A 88 -15.84 17.41 17.71
C SER A 88 -15.49 15.94 17.94
N TYR A 89 -15.79 15.04 17.02
CA TYR A 89 -15.51 13.61 17.13
C TYR A 89 -15.07 13.01 15.77
N ASN A 90 -14.60 11.77 15.80
CA ASN A 90 -14.16 11.05 14.64
C ASN A 90 -15.19 10.01 14.21
N VAL A 91 -15.45 9.92 12.91
CA VAL A 91 -16.28 8.88 12.29
C VAL A 91 -15.35 7.86 11.65
N LYS A 92 -15.52 6.59 12.01
CA LYS A 92 -14.72 5.51 11.43
C LYS A 92 -15.22 5.18 10.03
N LEU A 93 -14.30 5.13 9.09
CA LEU A 93 -14.48 4.62 7.74
C LEU A 93 -13.67 3.35 7.61
N LYS A 94 -14.28 2.27 7.15
CA LYS A 94 -13.63 1.00 6.87
C LYS A 94 -13.88 0.61 5.43
N ASP A 95 -12.82 0.23 4.74
CA ASP A 95 -12.86 -0.22 3.36
C ASP A 95 -12.34 -1.65 3.27
N ALA A 96 -13.05 -2.51 2.55
CA ALA A 96 -12.57 -3.81 2.11
C ALA A 96 -12.59 -3.84 0.59
N LEU A 97 -11.41 -3.81 -0.02
CA LEU A 97 -11.23 -3.62 -1.46
C LEU A 97 -10.52 -4.81 -2.10
N LEU A 98 -10.95 -5.17 -3.29
CA LEU A 98 -10.26 -6.12 -4.19
C LEU A 98 -9.68 -5.32 -5.35
N HIS A 99 -8.38 -5.47 -5.59
CA HIS A 99 -7.67 -4.87 -6.71
C HIS A 99 -7.27 -5.92 -7.73
N LEU A 100 -7.42 -5.61 -9.01
CA LEU A 100 -6.90 -6.38 -10.14
C LEU A 100 -6.01 -5.44 -10.95
N GLY A 101 -4.71 -5.70 -10.97
CA GLY A 101 -3.78 -4.73 -11.51
C GLY A 101 -2.61 -5.29 -12.31
N TYR A 102 -1.89 -4.34 -12.89
CA TYR A 102 -0.71 -4.56 -13.71
C TYR A 102 0.38 -3.57 -13.31
N MET A 103 1.61 -4.07 -13.19
CA MET A 103 2.80 -3.29 -12.88
C MET A 103 3.84 -3.42 -13.98
N HIS A 104 4.44 -2.30 -14.34
CA HIS A 104 5.48 -2.19 -15.36
C HIS A 104 6.77 -1.69 -14.72
N PRO A 105 7.94 -2.33 -14.95
CA PRO A 105 9.21 -1.81 -14.46
C PRO A 105 9.57 -0.54 -15.23
N VAL A 106 9.83 0.53 -14.48
CA VAL A 106 10.20 1.85 -15.03
C VAL A 106 11.71 1.99 -15.04
N LEU A 107 12.35 1.61 -13.94
CA LEU A 107 13.80 1.66 -13.75
C LEU A 107 14.27 0.42 -12.99
N SER A 108 15.49 -0.01 -13.27
CA SER A 108 16.18 -1.03 -12.49
C SER A 108 17.68 -0.72 -12.42
N ASP A 109 18.32 -1.10 -11.33
CA ASP A 109 19.78 -1.09 -11.26
C ASP A 109 20.39 -2.19 -12.16
N ARG A 110 21.70 -2.10 -12.44
CA ARG A 110 22.40 -3.07 -13.28
C ARG A 110 22.36 -4.49 -12.72
N GLY A 111 22.32 -4.63 -11.40
CA GLY A 111 22.25 -5.92 -10.71
C GLY A 111 20.84 -6.44 -10.53
N LYS A 112 19.82 -5.67 -10.90
CA LYS A 112 18.39 -5.95 -10.66
C LYS A 112 18.08 -6.25 -9.20
N ASN A 113 18.81 -5.59 -8.29
CA ASN A 113 18.57 -5.66 -6.86
C ASN A 113 17.47 -4.71 -6.43
N VAL A 114 17.37 -3.57 -7.12
CA VAL A 114 16.37 -2.53 -6.88
C VAL A 114 15.59 -2.28 -8.16
N LEU A 115 14.28 -2.33 -8.06
CA LEU A 115 13.37 -2.11 -9.18
C LEU A 115 12.35 -1.03 -8.79
N LEU A 116 12.11 -0.12 -9.71
CA LEU A 116 11.04 0.86 -9.63
C LEU A 116 9.93 0.45 -10.58
N TYR A 117 8.72 0.31 -10.06
CA TYR A 117 7.53 -0.01 -10.84
C TYR A 117 6.53 1.13 -10.86
N GLY A 118 5.84 1.26 -11.97
CA GLY A 118 4.61 2.02 -12.11
C GLY A 118 3.48 1.11 -12.56
N GLY A 119 2.26 1.38 -12.13
CA GLY A 119 1.16 0.50 -12.49
C GLY A 119 -0.22 1.10 -12.26
N ILE A 120 -1.21 0.31 -12.65
CA ILE A 120 -2.63 0.65 -12.54
C ILE A 120 -3.43 -0.56 -12.09
N SER A 121 -4.56 -0.33 -11.43
CA SER A 121 -5.52 -1.38 -11.11
C SER A 121 -6.95 -0.89 -11.26
N ALA A 122 -7.85 -1.81 -11.57
CA ALA A 122 -9.26 -1.69 -11.29
C ALA A 122 -9.52 -2.18 -9.87
N LEU A 123 -10.47 -1.57 -9.17
CA LEU A 123 -10.81 -1.95 -7.81
C LEU A 123 -12.32 -1.94 -7.59
N GLY A 124 -12.78 -2.78 -6.69
CA GLY A 124 -14.15 -2.83 -6.23
C GLY A 124 -14.20 -3.42 -4.83
N GLY A 125 -15.21 -3.03 -4.06
CA GLY A 125 -15.30 -3.50 -2.69
C GLY A 125 -16.46 -2.87 -1.93
N TYR A 126 -16.31 -2.89 -0.63
CA TYR A 126 -17.34 -2.49 0.31
C TYR A 126 -16.79 -1.45 1.28
N GLU A 127 -17.55 -0.37 1.44
CA GLU A 127 -17.28 0.73 2.35
C GLU A 127 -18.28 0.70 3.50
N GLU A 128 -17.80 0.77 4.73
CA GLU A 128 -18.61 0.85 5.94
C GLU A 128 -18.27 2.14 6.68
N LEU A 129 -19.30 2.94 7.00
CA LEU A 129 -19.19 4.20 7.72
C LEU A 129 -19.82 4.08 9.11
N ASN A 130 -19.13 4.58 10.15
CA ASN A 130 -19.60 4.65 11.53
C ASN A 130 -20.03 3.29 12.14
N GLU A 131 -19.34 2.20 11.78
CA GLU A 131 -19.65 0.85 12.28
C GLU A 131 -21.13 0.47 12.06
N ASP A 132 -21.69 0.87 10.94
CA ASP A 132 -23.09 0.69 10.54
C ASP A 132 -24.13 1.31 11.50
N LYS A 133 -23.72 2.23 12.39
CA LYS A 133 -24.63 2.95 13.29
C LYS A 133 -25.27 4.15 12.61
N LYS A 134 -26.61 4.24 12.66
CA LYS A 134 -27.38 5.35 12.06
C LYS A 134 -27.16 6.67 12.78
N LEU A 135 -27.07 6.62 14.10
CA LEU A 135 -27.06 7.81 14.95
C LEU A 135 -25.63 8.23 15.25
N LEU A 136 -25.31 9.47 14.96
CA LEU A 136 -24.08 10.12 15.39
C LEU A 136 -24.23 10.69 16.81
N PRO A 137 -23.14 10.92 17.56
CA PRO A 137 -23.20 11.46 18.93
C PRO A 137 -23.90 12.80 19.06
N ASP A 138 -23.98 13.59 18.00
CA ASP A 138 -24.69 14.89 17.93
C ASP A 138 -26.16 14.78 17.53
N GLY A 139 -26.72 13.55 17.43
CA GLY A 139 -28.09 13.29 17.02
C GLY A 139 -28.32 13.32 15.50
N ALA A 140 -27.32 13.61 14.70
CA ALA A 140 -27.44 13.52 13.24
C ALA A 140 -27.55 12.06 12.79
N THR A 141 -28.32 11.83 11.71
CA THR A 141 -28.50 10.48 11.15
C THR A 141 -27.73 10.31 9.86
N LEU A 142 -26.97 9.21 9.75
CA LEU A 142 -26.32 8.79 8.51
C LEU A 142 -27.33 8.03 7.64
N LEU A 143 -27.60 8.54 6.44
CA LEU A 143 -28.51 7.91 5.48
C LEU A 143 -27.87 6.67 4.82
N ASN A 144 -26.61 6.75 4.48
CA ASN A 144 -25.85 5.70 3.79
C ASN A 144 -24.68 5.24 4.65
N ARG A 145 -24.81 4.08 5.31
CA ARG A 145 -23.83 3.56 6.27
C ARG A 145 -22.84 2.61 5.64
N SER A 146 -23.32 1.87 4.69
CA SER A 146 -22.55 0.81 4.02
C SER A 146 -22.94 0.73 2.57
N ARG A 147 -21.94 0.59 1.68
CA ARG A 147 -22.19 0.59 0.24
C ARG A 147 -21.11 -0.13 -0.54
N PHE A 148 -21.47 -0.52 -1.75
CA PHE A 148 -20.51 -0.99 -2.74
C PHE A 148 -19.79 0.20 -3.37
N VAL A 149 -18.46 0.12 -3.45
CA VAL A 149 -17.60 1.10 -4.10
C VAL A 149 -16.78 0.44 -5.20
N TYR A 150 -16.47 1.20 -6.24
CA TYR A 150 -15.66 0.73 -7.36
C TYR A 150 -14.80 1.86 -7.91
N GLY A 151 -13.79 1.52 -8.67
CA GLY A 151 -12.93 2.55 -9.23
C GLY A 151 -11.66 2.04 -9.84
N GLY A 152 -10.63 2.89 -9.78
CA GLY A 152 -9.29 2.58 -10.25
C GLY A 152 -8.22 3.15 -9.33
N ALA A 153 -7.01 2.61 -9.42
CA ALA A 153 -5.87 3.14 -8.72
C ALA A 153 -4.64 3.23 -9.63
N VAL A 154 -3.78 4.19 -9.31
CA VAL A 154 -2.42 4.28 -9.83
C VAL A 154 -1.45 3.88 -8.73
N HIS A 155 -0.38 3.18 -9.11
CA HIS A 155 0.60 2.62 -8.19
C HIS A 155 2.01 3.02 -8.61
N GLY A 156 2.84 3.30 -7.60
CA GLY A 156 4.29 3.36 -7.74
C GLY A 156 4.91 2.50 -6.66
N SER A 157 5.92 1.68 -6.97
CA SER A 157 6.61 0.90 -5.95
C SER A 157 8.11 0.86 -6.17
N VAL A 158 8.83 0.83 -5.06
CA VAL A 158 10.25 0.49 -5.00
C VAL A 158 10.33 -0.90 -4.39
N GLU A 159 10.98 -1.82 -5.11
CA GLU A 159 11.14 -3.21 -4.72
C GLU A 159 12.62 -3.53 -4.59
N VAL A 160 13.03 -4.05 -3.44
CA VAL A 160 14.42 -4.37 -3.13
C VAL A 160 14.53 -5.85 -2.80
N PHE A 161 15.38 -6.58 -3.52
CA PHE A 161 15.65 -7.97 -3.22
C PHE A 161 16.49 -8.09 -1.93
N LEU A 162 15.92 -8.76 -0.93
CA LEU A 162 16.65 -9.16 0.29
C LEU A 162 17.36 -10.49 0.08
N THR A 163 16.71 -11.40 -0.65
CA THR A 163 17.26 -12.68 -1.09
C THR A 163 16.74 -12.98 -2.50
N ASP A 164 17.12 -14.11 -3.09
CA ASP A 164 16.64 -14.50 -4.44
C ASP A 164 15.11 -14.71 -4.50
N ARG A 165 14.44 -14.89 -3.36
CA ARG A 165 13.01 -15.15 -3.27
C ARG A 165 12.22 -14.11 -2.47
N VAL A 166 12.89 -13.33 -1.63
CA VAL A 166 12.26 -12.36 -0.73
C VAL A 166 12.58 -10.95 -1.18
N LEU A 167 11.55 -10.16 -1.39
CA LEU A 167 11.63 -8.73 -1.71
C LEU A 167 11.02 -7.92 -0.58
N PHE A 168 11.66 -6.81 -0.26
CA PHE A 168 11.06 -5.72 0.50
C PHE A 168 10.45 -4.72 -0.47
N LEU A 169 9.24 -4.23 -0.16
CA LEU A 169 8.48 -3.33 -1.02
C LEU A 169 8.07 -2.10 -0.24
N VAL A 170 8.16 -0.97 -0.92
CA VAL A 170 7.49 0.27 -0.50
C VAL A 170 6.62 0.72 -1.67
N LYS A 171 5.31 0.82 -1.44
CA LYS A 171 4.33 1.22 -2.46
C LYS A 171 3.66 2.53 -2.08
N ALA A 172 3.42 3.38 -3.05
CA ALA A 172 2.51 4.50 -2.97
C ALA A 172 1.35 4.24 -3.94
N GLN A 173 0.14 4.50 -3.49
CA GLN A 173 -1.06 4.34 -4.32
C GLN A 173 -1.99 5.53 -4.21
N GLY A 174 -2.63 5.88 -5.32
CA GLY A 174 -3.71 6.86 -5.37
C GLY A 174 -4.96 6.19 -5.90
N ARG A 175 -5.96 6.00 -5.03
CA ARG A 175 -7.23 5.35 -5.36
C ARG A 175 -8.28 6.39 -5.72
N PHE A 176 -9.01 6.16 -6.81
CA PHE A 176 -10.18 6.94 -7.21
C PHE A 176 -11.42 6.06 -7.09
N LEU A 177 -12.28 6.38 -6.10
CA LEU A 177 -13.47 5.62 -5.76
C LEU A 177 -14.73 6.32 -6.21
N PHE A 178 -15.63 5.55 -6.80
CA PHE A 178 -16.98 5.94 -7.16
C PHE A 178 -17.97 5.14 -6.28
N GLY A 179 -19.18 5.68 -6.12
CA GLY A 179 -20.18 5.08 -5.23
C GLY A 179 -20.02 5.48 -3.76
N THR A 180 -19.00 6.28 -3.42
CA THR A 180 -18.77 6.79 -2.06
C THR A 180 -19.38 8.20 -1.88
N ASP A 181 -19.82 8.53 -0.65
CA ASP A 181 -20.20 9.89 -0.25
C ASP A 181 -19.05 10.65 0.42
N VAL A 182 -17.93 9.99 0.60
CA VAL A 182 -16.73 10.54 1.21
C VAL A 182 -15.75 10.98 0.11
N HIS A 183 -14.51 11.32 0.47
CA HIS A 183 -13.49 11.71 -0.50
C HIS A 183 -13.25 10.62 -1.55
N ARG A 184 -13.40 10.97 -2.83
CA ARG A 184 -13.19 10.05 -3.95
C ARG A 184 -11.73 9.69 -4.16
N PHE A 185 -10.82 10.61 -3.86
CA PHE A 185 -9.38 10.37 -3.98
C PHE A 185 -8.80 10.02 -2.62
N ARG A 186 -8.23 8.80 -2.51
CA ARG A 186 -7.66 8.27 -1.26
C ARG A 186 -6.24 7.76 -1.51
N PRO A 187 -5.24 8.60 -1.24
CA PRO A 187 -3.85 8.18 -1.32
C PRO A 187 -3.44 7.38 -0.10
N ALA A 188 -2.55 6.40 -0.29
CA ALA A 188 -1.96 5.61 0.78
C ALA A 188 -0.51 5.25 0.46
N VAL A 189 0.27 5.00 1.50
CA VAL A 189 1.62 4.44 1.40
C VAL A 189 1.65 3.13 2.17
N SER A 190 2.28 2.12 1.59
CA SER A 190 2.40 0.79 2.19
C SER A 190 3.83 0.29 2.14
N ALA A 191 4.17 -0.59 3.07
CA ALA A 191 5.41 -1.33 3.08
C ALA A 191 5.14 -2.80 3.42
N GLY A 192 5.97 -3.71 2.89
CA GLY A 192 5.79 -5.13 3.14
C GLY A 192 6.82 -6.01 2.50
N LEU A 193 6.49 -7.28 2.44
CA LEU A 193 7.35 -8.32 1.90
C LEU A 193 6.61 -9.12 0.83
N ARG A 194 7.36 -9.50 -0.22
CA ARG A 194 6.91 -10.46 -1.23
C ARG A 194 7.81 -11.69 -1.18
N PHE A 195 7.20 -12.85 -1.18
CA PHE A 195 7.87 -14.13 -1.33
C PHE A 195 7.57 -14.71 -2.72
N ASN A 196 8.59 -14.90 -3.54
CA ASN A 196 8.50 -15.47 -4.89
C ASN A 196 8.78 -16.98 -4.87
N PHE A 197 8.00 -17.75 -5.65
CA PHE A 197 8.10 -19.22 -5.77
C PHE A 197 7.77 -19.71 -7.18
#